data_63f0dabc5b02c7fd1e2b3a41bed2090d
#
_entry.id   63f0dabc5b02c7fd1e2b3a41bed2090d
#
_cell.length_a   1.000
_cell.length_b   1.000
_cell.length_c   1.000
_cell.angle_alpha   90.00
_cell.angle_beta   90.00
_cell.angle_gamma   90.00
#
_symmetry.space_group_name_H-M   'P 1'
#
loop_
_entity.id
_entity.type
_entity.pdbx_description
1 polymer ?
#
loop_
_entity_poly.entity_id
_entity_poly.type
_entity_poly.pdbx_seq_one_letter_code
_entity_poly.pdbx_strand_id
1 'polypeptide(L)'
;MLDAAVRVFAKRGYHGSRVGDIAEEAGVAHGLLYHYFSSKEQVLETVFRENWAELLEVFHRIEASGEPPLAQLGAIAKTLLRAWRDRPDLVRVMVREVARSPQLQGQVDEIREGFQTIQRVIERGQADGSFREDLDPRLASWVFYGGLEEILTGWVLGQLPDGDEEVARAERTVVTLLCGGLTRAGAAAPA
;
A
#
# COMPACT_ATOMS: atom_id res chain seq x y z
N MET A 1 -7.15 4.17 19.66
CA MET A 1 -6.24 5.35 19.62
C MET A 1 -5.65 5.56 18.23
N LEU A 2 -5.07 4.56 17.59
CA LEU A 2 -4.45 4.72 16.25
C LEU A 2 -5.46 5.09 15.16
N ASP A 3 -6.67 4.50 15.17
CA ASP A 3 -7.72 4.91 14.22
C ASP A 3 -8.16 6.38 14.41
N ALA A 4 -8.17 6.86 15.65
CA ALA A 4 -8.43 8.27 15.93
C ALA A 4 -7.30 9.16 15.39
N ALA A 5 -6.04 8.72 15.53
CA ALA A 5 -4.90 9.42 14.95
C ALA A 5 -5.00 9.49 13.42
N VAL A 6 -5.35 8.38 12.77
CA VAL A 6 -5.58 8.33 11.32
C VAL A 6 -6.65 9.34 10.89
N ARG A 7 -7.81 9.39 11.56
CA ARG A 7 -8.88 10.36 11.24
C ARG A 7 -8.41 11.81 11.43
N VAL A 8 -7.70 12.10 12.52
CA VAL A 8 -7.17 13.45 12.80
C VAL A 8 -6.15 13.86 11.75
N PHE A 9 -5.19 12.98 11.42
CA PHE A 9 -4.16 13.26 10.42
C PHE A 9 -4.76 13.40 9.01
N ALA A 10 -5.72 12.56 8.64
CA ALA A 10 -6.40 12.67 7.34
C ALA A 10 -7.15 14.00 7.19
N LYS A 11 -7.83 14.46 8.26
CA LYS A 11 -8.67 15.66 8.24
C LYS A 11 -7.87 16.97 8.34
N ARG A 12 -6.88 17.04 9.25
CA ARG A 12 -6.13 18.27 9.56
C ARG A 12 -4.72 18.31 8.98
N GLY A 13 -4.26 17.19 8.40
CA GLY A 13 -2.85 16.98 8.05
C GLY A 13 -1.99 16.74 9.30
N TYR A 14 -0.85 16.11 9.12
CA TYR A 14 0.08 15.81 10.21
C TYR A 14 0.54 17.09 10.94
N HIS A 15 1.00 18.09 10.18
CA HIS A 15 1.53 19.33 10.76
C HIS A 15 0.47 20.17 11.49
N GLY A 16 -0.78 20.15 11.01
CA GLY A 16 -1.91 20.85 11.61
C GLY A 16 -2.51 20.16 12.84
N SER A 17 -2.07 18.96 13.19
CA SER A 17 -2.61 18.13 14.26
C SER A 17 -1.78 18.22 15.52
N ARG A 18 -2.44 18.06 16.67
CA ARG A 18 -1.81 17.97 18.01
C ARG A 18 -2.18 16.63 18.65
N VAL A 19 -1.33 16.17 19.58
CA VAL A 19 -1.60 14.96 20.38
C VAL A 19 -2.94 15.07 21.12
N GLY A 20 -3.29 16.29 21.55
CA GLY A 20 -4.57 16.59 22.18
C GLY A 20 -5.79 16.33 21.30
N ASP A 21 -5.70 16.66 20.01
CA ASP A 21 -6.78 16.42 19.06
C ASP A 21 -7.03 14.91 18.90
N ILE A 22 -5.96 14.10 18.97
CA ILE A 22 -6.05 12.64 18.91
C ILE A 22 -6.72 12.07 20.17
N ALA A 23 -6.37 12.60 21.34
CA ALA A 23 -6.99 12.17 22.60
C ALA A 23 -8.49 12.49 22.62
N GLU A 24 -8.87 13.68 22.18
CA GLU A 24 -10.26 14.12 22.04
C GLU A 24 -11.03 13.22 21.07
N GLU A 25 -10.49 12.97 19.87
CA GLU A 25 -11.08 12.10 18.84
C GLU A 25 -11.19 10.64 19.31
N ALA A 26 -10.25 10.18 20.15
CA ALA A 26 -10.24 8.83 20.72
C ALA A 26 -11.19 8.70 21.94
N GLY A 27 -11.72 9.80 22.47
CA GLY A 27 -12.53 9.81 23.69
C GLY A 27 -11.75 9.41 24.95
N VAL A 28 -10.44 9.70 25.01
CA VAL A 28 -9.58 9.34 26.14
C VAL A 28 -8.96 10.58 26.81
N ALA A 29 -8.57 10.44 28.08
CA ALA A 29 -7.85 11.50 28.76
C ALA A 29 -6.49 11.78 28.10
N HIS A 30 -6.11 13.07 28.00
CA HIS A 30 -4.83 13.49 27.44
C HIS A 30 -3.62 12.73 28.04
N GLY A 31 -3.61 12.55 29.37
CA GLY A 31 -2.53 11.85 30.07
C GLY A 31 -2.38 10.39 29.64
N LEU A 32 -3.48 9.74 29.25
CA LEU A 32 -3.44 8.36 28.77
C LEU A 32 -2.70 8.25 27.44
N LEU A 33 -2.90 9.18 26.52
CA LEU A 33 -2.21 9.15 25.23
C LEU A 33 -0.70 9.35 25.41
N TYR A 34 -0.29 10.29 26.28
CA TYR A 34 1.13 10.50 26.60
C TYR A 34 1.77 9.36 27.38
N HIS A 35 0.98 8.50 28.02
CA HIS A 35 1.49 7.26 28.62
C HIS A 35 1.95 6.25 27.55
N TYR A 36 1.28 6.20 26.40
CA TYR A 36 1.59 5.26 25.30
C TYR A 36 2.52 5.86 24.26
N PHE A 37 2.45 7.16 24.02
CA PHE A 37 3.18 7.83 22.94
C PHE A 37 3.87 9.08 23.48
N SER A 38 5.18 9.13 23.36
CA SER A 38 5.98 10.28 23.81
C SER A 38 5.81 11.51 22.92
N SER A 39 5.38 11.32 21.66
CA SER A 39 5.24 12.40 20.69
C SER A 39 4.25 12.04 19.57
N LYS A 40 3.86 13.07 18.80
CA LYS A 40 3.03 12.92 17.60
C LYS A 40 3.74 12.10 16.51
N GLU A 41 5.05 12.23 16.41
CA GLU A 41 5.90 11.48 15.53
C GLU A 41 5.81 9.98 15.82
N GLN A 42 5.89 9.60 17.10
CA GLN A 42 5.76 8.19 17.52
C GLN A 42 4.37 7.63 17.20
N VAL A 43 3.31 8.44 17.30
CA VAL A 43 1.97 8.01 16.89
C VAL A 43 1.94 7.72 15.39
N LEU A 44 2.47 8.62 14.54
CA LEU A 44 2.50 8.42 13.09
C LEU A 44 3.34 7.20 12.70
N GLU A 45 4.50 7.04 13.34
CA GLU A 45 5.38 5.89 13.13
C GLU A 45 4.69 4.57 13.50
N THR A 46 3.94 4.55 14.60
CA THR A 46 3.19 3.36 15.01
C THR A 46 2.04 3.08 14.04
N VAL A 47 1.29 4.10 13.60
CA VAL A 47 0.26 3.96 12.55
C VAL A 47 0.87 3.34 11.29
N PHE A 48 2.02 3.86 10.85
CA PHE A 48 2.70 3.35 9.67
C PHE A 48 3.08 1.87 9.84
N ARG A 49 3.81 1.55 10.90
CA ARG A 49 4.35 0.20 11.13
C ARG A 49 3.25 -0.85 11.27
N GLU A 50 2.20 -0.58 12.05
CA GLU A 50 1.11 -1.54 12.22
C GLU A 50 0.36 -1.81 10.91
N ASN A 51 0.09 -0.76 10.13
CA ASN A 51 -0.59 -0.93 8.85
C ASN A 51 0.28 -1.61 7.78
N TRP A 52 1.59 -1.36 7.77
CA TRP A 52 2.51 -2.10 6.91
C TRP A 52 2.63 -3.56 7.33
N ALA A 53 2.67 -3.87 8.61
CA ALA A 53 2.70 -5.24 9.10
C ALA A 53 1.44 -6.01 8.66
N GLU A 54 0.23 -5.41 8.81
CA GLU A 54 -1.02 -5.99 8.30
C GLU A 54 -0.97 -6.25 6.79
N LEU A 55 -0.46 -5.29 6.02
CA LEU A 55 -0.33 -5.41 4.56
C LEU A 55 0.65 -6.53 4.17
N LEU A 56 1.80 -6.61 4.84
CA LEU A 56 2.79 -7.67 4.63
C LEU A 56 2.22 -9.06 4.94
N GLU A 57 1.44 -9.22 5.99
CA GLU A 57 0.76 -10.48 6.27
C GLU A 57 -0.18 -10.89 5.13
N VAL A 58 -0.88 -9.92 4.51
CA VAL A 58 -1.72 -10.19 3.34
C VAL A 58 -0.85 -10.60 2.15
N PHE A 59 0.25 -9.90 1.89
CA PHE A 59 1.17 -10.22 0.79
C PHE A 59 1.78 -11.62 0.95
N HIS A 60 2.22 -11.98 2.15
CA HIS A 60 2.76 -13.31 2.43
C HIS A 60 1.70 -14.42 2.24
N ARG A 61 0.45 -14.19 2.66
CA ARG A 61 -0.65 -15.14 2.40
C ARG A 61 -0.91 -15.31 0.90
N ILE A 62 -0.89 -14.22 0.13
CA ILE A 62 -1.04 -14.27 -1.33
C ILE A 62 0.15 -15.04 -1.94
N GLU A 63 1.37 -14.74 -1.52
CA GLU A 63 2.58 -15.44 -1.97
C GLU A 63 2.54 -16.94 -1.70
N ALA A 64 2.02 -17.34 -0.54
CA ALA A 64 1.91 -18.74 -0.10
C ALA A 64 0.66 -19.46 -0.63
N SER A 65 -0.22 -18.80 -1.39
CA SER A 65 -1.52 -19.35 -1.80
C SER A 65 -1.43 -20.51 -2.79
N GLY A 66 -0.29 -20.70 -3.48
CA GLY A 66 -0.13 -21.67 -4.56
C GLY A 66 -0.79 -21.27 -5.87
N GLU A 67 -1.43 -20.09 -5.93
CA GLU A 67 -2.00 -19.56 -7.16
C GLU A 67 -0.90 -19.20 -8.18
N PRO A 68 -1.23 -19.16 -9.50
CA PRO A 68 -0.29 -18.74 -10.53
C PRO A 68 0.27 -17.32 -10.23
N PRO A 69 1.55 -17.04 -10.57
CA PRO A 69 2.19 -15.74 -10.29
C PRO A 69 1.39 -14.54 -10.78
N LEU A 70 0.76 -14.63 -11.94
CA LEU A 70 -0.10 -13.58 -12.48
C LEU A 70 -1.31 -13.29 -11.58
N ALA A 71 -1.96 -14.33 -11.06
CA ALA A 71 -3.08 -14.20 -10.13
C ALA A 71 -2.64 -13.60 -8.79
N GLN A 72 -1.44 -13.96 -8.30
CA GLN A 72 -0.86 -13.40 -7.09
C GLN A 72 -0.59 -11.91 -7.24
N LEU A 73 0.02 -11.44 -8.35
CA LEU A 73 0.20 -10.01 -8.62
C LEU A 73 -1.13 -9.28 -8.73
N GLY A 74 -2.12 -9.88 -9.39
CA GLY A 74 -3.49 -9.34 -9.46
C GLY A 74 -4.12 -9.19 -8.08
N ALA A 75 -3.94 -10.16 -7.19
CA ALA A 75 -4.45 -10.10 -5.81
C ALA A 75 -3.75 -9.01 -4.98
N ILE A 76 -2.44 -8.84 -5.13
CA ILE A 76 -1.68 -7.74 -4.50
C ILE A 76 -2.20 -6.39 -4.99
N ALA A 77 -2.34 -6.21 -6.32
CA ALA A 77 -2.85 -4.97 -6.88
C ALA A 77 -4.26 -4.64 -6.36
N LYS A 78 -5.14 -5.63 -6.35
CA LYS A 78 -6.50 -5.50 -5.81
C LYS A 78 -6.52 -5.12 -4.33
N THR A 79 -5.67 -5.73 -3.52
CA THR A 79 -5.54 -5.40 -2.09
C THR A 79 -5.17 -3.93 -1.88
N LEU A 80 -4.17 -3.44 -2.60
CA LEU A 80 -3.72 -2.05 -2.50
C LEU A 80 -4.77 -1.06 -2.97
N LEU A 81 -5.37 -1.28 -4.15
CA LEU A 81 -6.34 -0.33 -4.70
C LEU A 81 -7.65 -0.31 -3.90
N ARG A 82 -8.10 -1.45 -3.37
CA ARG A 82 -9.30 -1.51 -2.53
C ARG A 82 -9.12 -0.86 -1.17
N ALA A 83 -7.90 -0.76 -0.66
CA ALA A 83 -7.64 -0.03 0.57
C ALA A 83 -8.18 1.42 0.52
N TRP A 84 -8.23 2.05 -0.67
CA TRP A 84 -8.86 3.36 -0.87
C TRP A 84 -10.35 3.37 -0.51
N ARG A 85 -11.07 2.29 -0.80
CA ARG A 85 -12.50 2.15 -0.50
C ARG A 85 -12.75 1.80 0.97
N ASP A 86 -11.94 0.87 1.46
CA ASP A 86 -12.14 0.29 2.79
C ASP A 86 -11.62 1.21 3.90
N ARG A 87 -10.51 1.93 3.65
CA ARG A 87 -9.80 2.77 4.64
C ARG A 87 -9.26 4.05 4.01
N PRO A 88 -10.10 4.93 3.42
CA PRO A 88 -9.64 6.09 2.65
C PRO A 88 -8.78 7.06 3.47
N ASP A 89 -9.09 7.25 4.74
CA ASP A 89 -8.32 8.13 5.62
C ASP A 89 -6.91 7.60 5.88
N LEU A 90 -6.77 6.28 6.04
CA LEU A 90 -5.45 5.65 6.16
C LEU A 90 -4.62 5.86 4.90
N VAL A 91 -5.20 5.59 3.72
CA VAL A 91 -4.49 5.79 2.43
C VAL A 91 -4.08 7.25 2.28
N ARG A 92 -4.93 8.23 2.64
CA ARG A 92 -4.56 9.65 2.64
C ARG A 92 -3.35 9.94 3.51
N VAL A 93 -3.31 9.38 4.72
CA VAL A 93 -2.18 9.56 5.64
C VAL A 93 -0.92 8.92 5.07
N MET A 94 -1.01 7.69 4.59
CA MET A 94 0.13 6.95 4.03
C MET A 94 0.75 7.67 2.82
N VAL A 95 -0.07 8.07 1.85
CA VAL A 95 0.39 8.77 0.64
C VAL A 95 0.97 10.15 0.95
N ARG A 96 0.33 10.92 1.85
CA ARG A 96 0.76 12.30 2.10
C ARG A 96 1.97 12.41 3.01
N GLU A 97 2.07 11.55 4.01
CA GLU A 97 3.01 11.76 5.11
C GLU A 97 4.25 10.86 5.01
N VAL A 98 4.13 9.65 4.44
CA VAL A 98 5.26 8.70 4.36
C VAL A 98 6.40 9.27 3.51
N ALA A 99 6.09 9.78 2.31
CA ALA A 99 7.09 10.35 1.42
C ALA A 99 7.77 11.63 1.97
N ARG A 100 7.15 12.28 2.98
CA ARG A 100 7.60 13.57 3.54
C ARG A 100 8.22 13.46 4.92
N SER A 101 8.09 12.32 5.60
CA SER A 101 8.60 12.13 6.96
C SER A 101 10.02 11.53 6.94
N PRO A 102 11.05 12.28 7.34
CA PRO A 102 12.41 11.75 7.47
C PRO A 102 12.49 10.57 8.44
N GLN A 103 11.62 10.55 9.45
CA GLN A 103 11.55 9.51 10.46
C GLN A 103 11.04 8.19 9.85
N LEU A 104 10.06 8.25 8.93
CA LEU A 104 9.53 7.08 8.23
C LEU A 104 10.47 6.57 7.12
N GLN A 105 11.32 7.45 6.57
CA GLN A 105 12.36 7.04 5.62
C GLN A 105 13.42 6.10 6.24
N GLY A 106 13.57 6.12 7.56
CA GLY A 106 14.43 5.17 8.31
C GLY A 106 13.81 3.78 8.54
N GLN A 107 12.49 3.62 8.32
CA GLN A 107 11.76 2.34 8.49
C GLN A 107 11.69 1.57 7.17
N VAL A 108 12.86 1.36 6.58
CA VAL A 108 12.99 0.83 5.22
C VAL A 108 12.75 -0.69 5.17
N ASP A 109 12.75 -1.39 6.30
CA ASP A 109 12.74 -2.85 6.30
C ASP A 109 11.37 -3.42 5.94
N GLU A 110 10.27 -2.88 6.46
CA GLU A 110 8.92 -3.33 6.12
C GLU A 110 8.58 -3.01 4.66
N ILE A 111 8.93 -1.81 4.20
CA ILE A 111 8.75 -1.42 2.79
C ILE A 111 9.58 -2.33 1.89
N ARG A 112 10.84 -2.58 2.25
CA ARG A 112 11.74 -3.46 1.50
C ARG A 112 11.17 -4.86 1.38
N GLU A 113 10.63 -5.42 2.47
CA GLU A 113 10.00 -6.74 2.46
C GLU A 113 8.80 -6.80 1.50
N GLY A 114 7.97 -5.75 1.45
CA GLY A 114 6.87 -5.66 0.48
C GLY A 114 7.36 -5.75 -0.97
N PHE A 115 8.42 -5.00 -1.31
CA PHE A 115 9.04 -5.09 -2.65
C PHE A 115 9.66 -6.46 -2.91
N GLN A 116 10.32 -7.06 -1.92
CA GLN A 116 10.92 -8.39 -2.05
C GLN A 116 9.85 -9.47 -2.26
N THR A 117 8.70 -9.36 -1.61
CA THR A 117 7.58 -10.29 -1.83
C THR A 117 7.08 -10.22 -3.27
N ILE A 118 6.87 -9.01 -3.81
CA ILE A 118 6.49 -8.82 -5.21
C ILE A 118 7.57 -9.37 -6.15
N GLN A 119 8.85 -9.09 -5.86
CA GLN A 119 9.98 -9.60 -6.63
C GLN A 119 10.01 -11.12 -6.67
N ARG A 120 9.84 -11.81 -5.53
CA ARG A 120 9.80 -13.28 -5.47
C ARG A 120 8.66 -13.87 -6.30
N VAL A 121 7.49 -13.22 -6.32
CA VAL A 121 6.38 -13.62 -7.20
C VAL A 121 6.78 -13.53 -8.67
N ILE A 122 7.46 -12.44 -9.07
CA ILE A 122 7.93 -12.25 -10.45
C ILE A 122 8.99 -13.29 -10.80
N GLU A 123 9.97 -13.53 -9.92
CA GLU A 123 11.02 -14.54 -10.10
C GLU A 123 10.44 -15.95 -10.30
N ARG A 124 9.40 -16.32 -9.52
CA ARG A 124 8.70 -17.60 -9.72
C ARG A 124 8.03 -17.68 -11.08
N GLY A 125 7.39 -16.60 -11.53
CA GLY A 125 6.78 -16.56 -12.85
C GLY A 125 7.80 -16.63 -13.99
N GLN A 126 9.02 -16.13 -13.80
CA GLN A 126 10.13 -16.32 -14.73
C GLN A 126 10.61 -17.76 -14.71
N ALA A 127 10.77 -18.35 -13.54
CA ALA A 127 11.25 -19.73 -13.39
C ALA A 127 10.29 -20.78 -13.94
N ASP A 128 8.97 -20.56 -13.85
CA ASP A 128 7.95 -21.46 -14.42
C ASP A 128 7.61 -21.15 -15.89
N GLY A 129 8.22 -20.09 -16.45
CA GLY A 129 8.06 -19.68 -17.85
C GLY A 129 6.78 -18.90 -18.16
N SER A 130 5.94 -18.57 -17.17
CA SER A 130 4.75 -17.73 -17.35
C SER A 130 5.12 -16.26 -17.58
N PHE A 131 6.26 -15.81 -17.05
CA PHE A 131 6.78 -14.47 -17.27
C PHE A 131 8.02 -14.49 -18.15
N ARG A 132 8.27 -13.36 -18.79
CA ARG A 132 9.45 -13.13 -19.62
C ARG A 132 10.69 -12.96 -18.75
N GLU A 133 11.81 -13.59 -19.18
CA GLU A 133 13.06 -13.64 -18.41
C GLU A 133 14.00 -12.45 -18.67
N ASP A 134 13.71 -11.62 -19.70
CA ASP A 134 14.52 -10.48 -20.08
C ASP A 134 14.30 -9.23 -19.21
N LEU A 135 13.36 -9.29 -18.27
CA LEU A 135 13.10 -8.21 -17.31
C LEU A 135 13.85 -8.46 -16.00
N ASP A 136 14.45 -7.41 -15.45
CA ASP A 136 14.96 -7.43 -14.09
C ASP A 136 13.78 -7.49 -13.10
N PRO A 137 13.64 -8.56 -12.29
CA PRO A 137 12.49 -8.75 -11.41
C PRO A 137 12.43 -7.69 -10.29
N ARG A 138 13.58 -7.17 -9.87
CA ARG A 138 13.66 -6.10 -8.90
C ARG A 138 13.09 -4.81 -9.47
N LEU A 139 13.52 -4.40 -10.66
CA LEU A 139 12.99 -3.20 -11.32
C LEU A 139 11.51 -3.37 -11.66
N ALA A 140 11.08 -4.56 -12.09
CA ALA A 140 9.69 -4.85 -12.36
C ALA A 140 8.82 -4.72 -11.09
N SER A 141 9.30 -5.14 -9.92
CA SER A 141 8.58 -4.96 -8.64
C SER A 141 8.40 -3.49 -8.30
N TRP A 142 9.40 -2.63 -8.54
CA TRP A 142 9.30 -1.19 -8.34
C TRP A 142 8.32 -0.52 -9.30
N VAL A 143 8.34 -0.89 -10.58
CA VAL A 143 7.39 -0.37 -11.58
C VAL A 143 5.95 -0.78 -11.22
N PHE A 144 5.78 -2.04 -10.81
CA PHE A 144 4.48 -2.56 -10.40
C PHE A 144 3.91 -1.79 -9.20
N TYR A 145 4.68 -1.67 -8.12
CA TYR A 145 4.25 -0.95 -6.92
C TYR A 145 4.05 0.54 -7.20
N GLY A 146 5.00 1.18 -7.89
CA GLY A 146 4.93 2.61 -8.21
C GLY A 146 3.71 2.98 -9.06
N GLY A 147 3.31 2.10 -10.00
CA GLY A 147 2.07 2.29 -10.76
C GLY A 147 0.81 2.28 -9.89
N LEU A 148 0.76 1.39 -8.89
CA LEU A 148 -0.34 1.34 -7.92
C LEU A 148 -0.34 2.56 -7.00
N GLU A 149 0.83 2.95 -6.49
CA GLU A 149 0.99 4.11 -5.62
C GLU A 149 0.56 5.41 -6.32
N GLU A 150 0.89 5.58 -7.60
CA GLU A 150 0.51 6.76 -8.37
C GLU A 150 -1.00 6.85 -8.59
N ILE A 151 -1.69 5.72 -8.77
CA ILE A 151 -3.16 5.69 -8.84
C ILE A 151 -3.76 6.12 -7.49
N LEU A 152 -3.26 5.58 -6.38
CA LEU A 152 -3.70 5.99 -5.05
C LEU A 152 -3.43 7.48 -4.80
N THR A 153 -2.29 7.99 -5.24
CA THR A 153 -1.95 9.41 -5.19
C THR A 153 -2.94 10.25 -5.99
N GLY A 154 -3.29 9.80 -7.20
CA GLY A 154 -4.29 10.46 -8.04
C GLY A 154 -5.66 10.57 -7.37
N TRP A 155 -6.10 9.54 -6.66
CA TRP A 155 -7.34 9.58 -5.87
C TRP A 155 -7.23 10.49 -4.65
N VAL A 156 -6.15 10.40 -3.89
CA VAL A 156 -5.91 11.26 -2.72
C VAL A 156 -5.90 12.74 -3.08
N LEU A 157 -5.39 13.08 -4.26
CA LEU A 157 -5.32 14.46 -4.77
C LEU A 157 -6.56 14.90 -5.56
N GLY A 158 -7.54 14.01 -5.76
CA GLY A 158 -8.74 14.29 -6.55
C GLY A 158 -8.46 14.48 -8.04
N GLN A 159 -7.37 13.94 -8.56
CA GLN A 159 -6.98 14.02 -9.97
C GLN A 159 -7.57 12.89 -10.81
N LEU A 160 -7.94 11.79 -10.17
CA LEU A 160 -8.62 10.66 -10.78
C LEU A 160 -10.00 10.47 -10.14
N PRO A 161 -11.03 10.09 -10.93
CA PRO A 161 -12.32 9.73 -10.37
C PRO A 161 -12.20 8.43 -9.56
N ASP A 162 -12.87 8.39 -8.40
CA ASP A 162 -12.68 7.35 -7.37
C ASP A 162 -13.98 6.62 -6.98
N GLY A 163 -14.99 6.64 -7.84
CA GLY A 163 -16.22 5.87 -7.66
C GLY A 163 -15.97 4.35 -7.75
N ASP A 164 -16.99 3.54 -7.45
CA ASP A 164 -16.89 2.06 -7.44
C ASP A 164 -16.48 1.50 -8.80
N GLU A 165 -17.04 2.03 -9.87
CA GLU A 165 -16.72 1.61 -11.24
C GLU A 165 -15.29 2.02 -11.64
N GLU A 166 -14.85 3.20 -11.19
CA GLU A 166 -13.52 3.72 -11.47
C GLU A 166 -12.44 2.90 -10.77
N VAL A 167 -12.65 2.53 -9.50
CA VAL A 167 -11.74 1.64 -8.77
C VAL A 167 -11.66 0.27 -9.43
N ALA A 168 -12.81 -0.32 -9.81
CA ALA A 168 -12.82 -1.59 -10.54
C ALA A 168 -12.15 -1.49 -11.92
N ARG A 169 -12.26 -0.33 -12.59
CA ARG A 169 -11.56 -0.07 -13.85
C ARG A 169 -10.05 0.02 -13.64
N ALA A 170 -9.61 0.71 -12.58
CA ALA A 170 -8.20 0.81 -12.22
C ALA A 170 -7.60 -0.58 -11.93
N GLU A 171 -8.30 -1.43 -11.16
CA GLU A 171 -7.88 -2.82 -10.91
C GLU A 171 -7.63 -3.56 -12.23
N ARG A 172 -8.60 -3.54 -13.15
CA ARG A 172 -8.46 -4.18 -14.47
C ARG A 172 -7.33 -3.60 -15.31
N THR A 173 -7.22 -2.27 -15.33
CA THR A 173 -6.17 -1.57 -16.10
C THR A 173 -4.78 -1.92 -15.61
N VAL A 174 -4.57 -1.91 -14.30
CA VAL A 174 -3.28 -2.28 -13.68
C VAL A 174 -2.91 -3.72 -14.02
N VAL A 175 -3.84 -4.68 -13.81
CA VAL A 175 -3.60 -6.08 -14.14
C VAL A 175 -3.28 -6.23 -15.63
N THR A 176 -4.04 -5.59 -16.51
CA THR A 176 -3.81 -5.69 -17.95
C THR A 176 -2.48 -5.09 -18.39
N LEU A 177 -2.12 -3.91 -17.88
CA LEU A 177 -0.90 -3.21 -18.32
C LEU A 177 0.36 -3.75 -17.64
N LEU A 178 0.34 -3.84 -16.29
CA LEU A 178 1.54 -4.20 -15.55
C LEU A 178 1.79 -5.71 -15.59
N CYS A 179 0.75 -6.50 -15.37
CA CYS A 179 0.90 -7.95 -15.43
C CYS A 179 1.00 -8.46 -16.86
N GLY A 180 0.24 -7.88 -17.81
CA GLY A 180 0.32 -8.23 -19.23
C GLY A 180 1.70 -7.94 -19.84
N GLY A 181 2.37 -6.87 -19.38
CA GLY A 181 3.75 -6.56 -19.77
C GLY A 181 4.79 -7.56 -19.26
N LEU A 182 4.47 -8.32 -18.21
CA LEU A 182 5.34 -9.38 -17.67
C LEU A 182 5.19 -10.70 -18.41
N THR A 183 4.05 -10.98 -19.06
CA THR A 183 3.79 -12.26 -19.74
C THR A 183 4.60 -12.37 -21.04
N ARG A 184 4.93 -13.61 -21.45
CA ARG A 184 5.53 -13.86 -22.77
C ARG A 184 4.54 -13.52 -23.89
N ALA A 185 5.03 -12.94 -24.98
CA ALA A 185 4.21 -12.69 -26.15
C ALA A 185 3.62 -14.04 -26.65
N GLY A 186 2.29 -14.18 -26.62
CA GLY A 186 1.58 -15.40 -27.00
C GLY A 186 0.93 -16.18 -25.86
N ALA A 187 1.15 -15.83 -24.59
CA ALA A 187 0.37 -16.34 -23.47
C ALA A 187 -0.97 -15.59 -23.41
N ALA A 188 -2.08 -16.30 -23.63
CA ALA A 188 -3.42 -15.70 -23.54
C ALA A 188 -3.66 -15.14 -22.13
N ALA A 189 -4.15 -13.91 -22.05
CA ALA A 189 -4.64 -13.38 -20.80
C ALA A 189 -5.80 -14.25 -20.30
N PRO A 190 -5.87 -14.61 -19.00
CA PRO A 190 -7.03 -15.31 -18.47
C PRO A 190 -8.27 -14.45 -18.62
N ALA A 191 -9.37 -15.08 -19.03
CA ALA A 191 -10.69 -14.48 -19.26
C ALA A 191 -11.32 -13.91 -17.98
#